data_c3a6de5429dede7d81bfc6077f6ad738
#
_entry.id   c3a6de5429dede7d81bfc6077f6ad738
#
_cell.length_a   1.000
_cell.length_b   1.000
_cell.length_c   1.000
_cell.angle_alpha   90.00
_cell.angle_beta   90.00
_cell.angle_gamma   90.00
#
_symmetry.space_group_name_H-M   'P 1'
#
loop_
_entity.id
_entity.type
_entity.pdbx_description
1 polymer ?
#
loop_
_entity_poly.entity_id
_entity_poly.type
_entity_poly.pdbx_seq_one_letter_code
_entity_poly.pdbx_strand_id
1 'polypeptide(L)'
;MLKKDSLKAGAAALFALLLAPLFLPAQTSPEAFLGFKIGADRKLADYEQIQAYFKKLASESPKIRIETIGTSTLKRPMIMAVVTAEENMARLDEYKAISAKLKDPRTLPAAEAEKLARDGKVIVLVRCSLHATEIAASQMSMELAYKLVTGDTPFDAAAVLRDVIFLLVPTSNPDGNQMEVDWYKKNLGTKFEGGDMPWLYHHYAGHDNNRDWFMSNLSETRAVNQVLYHDWFPQIHLDQHQMGSDGARLFIPPFMNPPVPNVQPLVWRGVNLLGANLGYDLQKNGFKGVVHGRSFTGWYIGACDDTSWLHNILGLLSEMASVGLATPLFIEPTEIPTSYTQKRIEFPDPWPGGWWRLRD
;
A
#
# COMPACT_ATOMS: atom_id res chain seq x y z
N MET A 1 -2.62 34.12 -64.91
CA MET A 1 -2.07 32.82 -64.62
C MET A 1 -1.32 32.90 -63.30
N LEU A 2 -2.00 33.22 -62.24
CA LEU A 2 -1.43 33.33 -60.85
C LEU A 2 -2.60 33.19 -59.88
N LYS A 3 -2.93 31.95 -59.41
CA LYS A 3 -3.81 31.70 -58.24
C LYS A 3 -4.07 30.20 -57.97
N LYS A 4 -3.08 29.32 -58.15
CA LYS A 4 -3.25 27.90 -57.80
C LYS A 4 -2.25 27.35 -56.77
N ASP A 5 -1.19 28.08 -56.45
CA ASP A 5 -0.11 27.54 -55.57
C ASP A 5 -0.25 27.94 -54.07
N SER A 6 -1.10 28.94 -53.76
CA SER A 6 -1.30 29.38 -52.36
C SER A 6 -2.26 28.51 -51.54
N LEU A 7 -3.11 27.70 -52.21
CA LEU A 7 -4.04 26.80 -51.48
C LEU A 7 -3.39 25.46 -51.06
N LYS A 8 -2.32 25.04 -51.71
CA LYS A 8 -1.63 23.77 -51.36
C LYS A 8 -0.67 23.92 -50.18
N ALA A 9 -0.12 25.10 -49.97
CA ALA A 9 0.76 25.36 -48.82
C ALA A 9 -0.01 25.48 -47.50
N GLY A 10 -1.25 26.01 -47.52
CA GLY A 10 -2.10 26.11 -46.31
C GLY A 10 -2.63 24.77 -45.82
N ALA A 11 -2.92 23.82 -46.73
CA ALA A 11 -3.41 22.50 -46.34
C ALA A 11 -2.32 21.59 -45.72
N ALA A 12 -1.06 21.75 -46.19
CA ALA A 12 0.08 20.99 -45.63
C ALA A 12 0.48 21.50 -44.24
N ALA A 13 0.36 22.81 -43.97
CA ALA A 13 0.65 23.37 -42.64
C ALA A 13 -0.43 23.02 -41.62
N LEU A 14 -1.71 22.89 -42.01
CA LEU A 14 -2.79 22.50 -41.11
C LEU A 14 -2.73 21.00 -40.73
N PHE A 15 -2.22 20.15 -41.62
CA PHE A 15 -2.08 18.70 -41.35
C PHE A 15 -0.85 18.37 -40.49
N ALA A 16 0.18 19.20 -40.54
CA ALA A 16 1.36 19.04 -39.69
C ALA A 16 1.13 19.43 -38.24
N LEU A 17 0.15 20.29 -37.92
CA LEU A 17 -0.22 20.66 -36.57
C LEU A 17 -1.07 19.59 -35.86
N LEU A 18 -1.70 18.65 -36.58
CA LEU A 18 -2.53 17.58 -36.02
C LEU A 18 -1.76 16.31 -35.69
N LEU A 19 -0.46 16.25 -36.03
CA LEU A 19 0.41 15.08 -35.77
C LEU A 19 1.59 15.38 -34.84
N ALA A 20 1.55 16.50 -34.11
CA ALA A 20 2.50 16.67 -33.03
C ALA A 20 2.23 15.56 -31.97
N PRO A 21 3.15 14.63 -31.68
CA PRO A 21 2.96 13.70 -30.61
C PRO A 21 2.77 14.53 -29.35
N LEU A 22 1.64 14.32 -28.68
CA LEU A 22 1.43 14.80 -27.31
C LEU A 22 2.50 14.10 -26.46
N PHE A 23 3.68 14.70 -26.34
CA PHE A 23 4.65 14.31 -25.34
C PHE A 23 4.01 14.58 -23.98
N LEU A 24 3.39 13.56 -23.38
CA LEU A 24 3.08 13.63 -21.97
C LEU A 24 4.42 13.86 -21.24
N PRO A 25 4.50 14.87 -20.38
CA PRO A 25 5.73 15.11 -19.62
C PRO A 25 6.07 13.83 -18.83
N ALA A 26 7.36 13.55 -18.72
CA ALA A 26 7.82 12.43 -17.91
C ALA A 26 7.32 12.62 -16.47
N GLN A 27 6.79 11.56 -15.85
CA GLN A 27 6.28 11.60 -14.49
C GLN A 27 7.41 11.99 -13.52
N THR A 28 7.12 12.90 -12.61
CA THR A 28 8.05 13.36 -11.58
C THR A 28 8.29 12.24 -10.55
N SER A 29 9.53 11.80 -10.37
CA SER A 29 9.87 10.80 -9.36
C SER A 29 9.70 11.36 -7.94
N PRO A 30 9.48 10.50 -6.91
CA PRO A 30 9.47 10.95 -5.52
C PRO A 30 10.74 11.68 -5.12
N GLU A 31 11.92 11.21 -5.57
CA GLU A 31 13.21 11.85 -5.31
C GLU A 31 13.27 13.26 -5.90
N ALA A 32 12.84 13.44 -7.14
CA ALA A 32 12.82 14.76 -7.79
C ALA A 32 11.86 15.74 -7.12
N PHE A 33 10.73 15.24 -6.58
CA PHE A 33 9.75 16.03 -5.89
C PHE A 33 10.18 16.43 -4.46
N LEU A 34 10.73 15.47 -3.70
CA LEU A 34 11.07 15.65 -2.30
C LEU A 34 12.48 16.24 -2.07
N GLY A 35 13.38 16.09 -3.07
CA GLY A 35 14.80 16.42 -2.95
C GLY A 35 15.63 15.36 -2.20
N PHE A 36 15.05 14.19 -1.93
CA PHE A 36 15.74 13.05 -1.32
C PHE A 36 15.10 11.73 -1.75
N LYS A 37 15.85 10.63 -1.72
CA LYS A 37 15.36 9.29 -2.02
C LYS A 37 14.44 8.77 -0.91
N ILE A 38 13.40 8.05 -1.29
CA ILE A 38 12.58 7.31 -0.32
C ILE A 38 13.49 6.35 0.47
N GLY A 39 13.29 6.33 1.78
CA GLY A 39 14.10 5.53 2.70
C GLY A 39 15.52 6.05 2.96
N ALA A 40 15.89 7.23 2.46
CA ALA A 40 17.17 7.84 2.78
C ALA A 40 17.32 8.09 4.29
N ASP A 41 18.51 7.84 4.81
CA ASP A 41 18.83 8.00 6.21
C ASP A 41 18.46 9.41 6.69
N ARG A 42 17.73 9.49 7.80
CA ARG A 42 17.29 10.75 8.43
C ARG A 42 16.42 11.66 7.57
N LYS A 43 15.71 11.08 6.59
CA LYS A 43 14.79 11.81 5.71
C LYS A 43 13.41 11.17 5.72
N LEU A 44 12.39 11.98 5.99
CA LEU A 44 10.99 11.57 5.97
C LEU A 44 10.14 12.63 5.27
N ALA A 45 9.25 12.18 4.41
CA ALA A 45 8.15 12.99 3.91
C ALA A 45 7.02 12.99 4.95
N ASP A 46 6.48 14.15 5.26
CA ASP A 46 5.28 14.30 6.08
C ASP A 46 4.01 14.11 5.25
N TYR A 47 2.86 14.08 5.92
CA TYR A 47 1.60 13.81 5.23
C TYR A 47 1.26 14.85 4.16
N GLU A 48 1.56 16.11 4.40
CA GLU A 48 1.31 17.18 3.43
C GLU A 48 2.14 16.97 2.15
N GLN A 49 3.41 16.58 2.30
CA GLN A 49 4.30 16.23 1.18
C GLN A 49 3.82 14.99 0.44
N ILE A 50 3.39 13.95 1.17
CA ILE A 50 2.83 12.72 0.57
C ILE A 50 1.59 13.08 -0.27
N GLN A 51 0.63 13.81 0.31
CA GLN A 51 -0.59 14.23 -0.40
C GLN A 51 -0.27 15.08 -1.63
N ALA A 52 0.65 16.03 -1.51
CA ALA A 52 1.05 16.89 -2.62
C ALA A 52 1.72 16.09 -3.74
N TYR A 53 2.55 15.11 -3.40
CA TYR A 53 3.17 14.23 -4.38
C TYR A 53 2.14 13.39 -5.15
N PHE A 54 1.19 12.77 -4.47
CA PHE A 54 0.14 11.99 -5.14
C PHE A 54 -0.71 12.85 -6.08
N LYS A 55 -1.05 14.08 -5.70
CA LYS A 55 -1.74 15.05 -6.58
C LYS A 55 -0.89 15.40 -7.80
N LYS A 56 0.42 15.59 -7.60
CA LYS A 56 1.37 15.87 -8.69
C LYS A 56 1.41 14.70 -9.67
N LEU A 57 1.63 13.48 -9.19
CA LEU A 57 1.69 12.29 -10.02
C LEU A 57 0.39 12.07 -10.81
N ALA A 58 -0.77 12.29 -10.18
CA ALA A 58 -2.07 12.19 -10.83
C ALA A 58 -2.29 13.26 -11.91
N SER A 59 -1.67 14.43 -11.79
CA SER A 59 -1.72 15.46 -12.85
C SER A 59 -0.83 15.13 -14.06
N GLU A 60 0.06 14.15 -13.93
CA GLU A 60 1.07 13.78 -14.93
C GLU A 60 0.77 12.44 -15.61
N SER A 61 -0.22 11.68 -15.14
CA SER A 61 -0.51 10.36 -15.70
C SER A 61 -1.99 10.02 -15.67
N PRO A 62 -2.54 9.50 -16.78
CA PRO A 62 -3.93 9.02 -16.83
C PRO A 62 -4.13 7.67 -16.11
N LYS A 63 -3.07 7.01 -15.65
CA LYS A 63 -3.12 5.71 -14.96
C LYS A 63 -3.37 5.83 -13.46
N ILE A 64 -3.47 7.04 -12.92
CA ILE A 64 -3.68 7.27 -11.50
C ILE A 64 -4.72 8.38 -11.29
N ARG A 65 -5.64 8.15 -10.34
CA ARG A 65 -6.65 9.10 -9.88
C ARG A 65 -6.64 9.17 -8.36
N ILE A 66 -6.79 10.36 -7.79
CA ILE A 66 -6.88 10.55 -6.36
C ILE A 66 -8.33 10.75 -5.94
N GLU A 67 -8.77 9.96 -4.98
CA GLU A 67 -10.07 10.07 -4.33
C GLU A 67 -9.86 10.50 -2.86
N THR A 68 -10.74 11.37 -2.35
CA THR A 68 -10.82 11.65 -0.91
C THR A 68 -11.82 10.70 -0.32
N ILE A 69 -11.35 9.77 0.53
CA ILE A 69 -12.20 8.72 1.14
C ILE A 69 -12.79 9.15 2.48
N GLY A 70 -12.33 10.24 3.05
CA GLY A 70 -12.82 10.75 4.32
C GLY A 70 -12.01 11.92 4.82
N THR A 71 -12.22 12.25 6.09
CA THR A 71 -11.53 13.34 6.79
C THR A 71 -11.12 12.83 8.17
N SER A 72 -9.86 13.08 8.54
CA SER A 72 -9.33 12.70 9.85
C SER A 72 -9.92 13.54 10.99
N THR A 73 -9.63 13.14 12.21
CA THR A 73 -10.03 13.85 13.43
C THR A 73 -9.58 15.31 13.41
N LEU A 74 -8.36 15.61 12.97
CA LEU A 74 -7.84 16.99 12.82
C LEU A 74 -8.15 17.62 11.45
N LYS A 75 -9.14 17.09 10.72
CA LYS A 75 -9.68 17.66 9.49
C LYS A 75 -8.73 17.58 8.28
N ARG A 76 -7.74 16.69 8.28
CA ARG A 76 -6.96 16.39 7.09
C ARG A 76 -7.74 15.50 6.13
N PRO A 77 -7.76 15.78 4.81
CA PRO A 77 -8.33 14.87 3.84
C PRO A 77 -7.60 13.53 3.87
N MET A 78 -8.33 12.44 3.97
CA MET A 78 -7.79 11.09 3.81
C MET A 78 -7.85 10.73 2.33
N ILE A 79 -6.71 10.47 1.70
CA ILE A 79 -6.63 10.19 0.26
C ILE A 79 -6.43 8.71 -0.01
N MET A 80 -6.95 8.30 -1.16
CA MET A 80 -6.68 7.01 -1.79
C MET A 80 -6.30 7.26 -3.26
N ALA A 81 -5.23 6.63 -3.71
CA ALA A 81 -4.89 6.59 -5.12
C ALA A 81 -5.50 5.33 -5.76
N VAL A 82 -6.22 5.50 -6.85
CA VAL A 82 -6.65 4.42 -7.75
C VAL A 82 -5.64 4.33 -8.88
N VAL A 83 -4.94 3.20 -9.00
CA VAL A 83 -3.90 2.98 -10.02
C VAL A 83 -4.28 1.77 -10.86
N THR A 84 -4.43 1.97 -12.17
CA THR A 84 -4.78 0.92 -13.14
C THR A 84 -4.44 1.37 -14.56
N ALA A 85 -4.64 0.52 -15.56
CA ALA A 85 -4.49 0.93 -16.96
C ALA A 85 -5.48 2.03 -17.34
N GLU A 86 -5.11 2.88 -18.29
CA GLU A 86 -5.92 4.02 -18.72
C GLU A 86 -7.31 3.60 -19.21
N GLU A 87 -7.40 2.50 -19.97
CA GLU A 87 -8.67 1.95 -20.44
C GLU A 87 -9.60 1.49 -19.31
N ASN A 88 -9.05 1.07 -18.18
CA ASN A 88 -9.83 0.71 -17.00
C ASN A 88 -10.34 1.95 -16.25
N MET A 89 -9.57 3.04 -16.28
CA MET A 89 -9.89 4.26 -15.54
C MET A 89 -11.25 4.85 -15.95
N ALA A 90 -11.62 4.73 -17.22
CA ALA A 90 -12.92 5.17 -17.73
C ALA A 90 -14.09 4.25 -17.31
N ARG A 91 -13.80 3.04 -16.81
CA ARG A 91 -14.79 1.99 -16.51
C ARG A 91 -14.84 1.60 -15.03
N LEU A 92 -14.28 2.42 -14.14
CA LEU A 92 -14.18 2.08 -12.73
C LEU A 92 -15.55 1.80 -12.09
N ASP A 93 -16.58 2.56 -12.43
CA ASP A 93 -17.93 2.35 -11.90
C ASP A 93 -18.53 0.99 -12.33
N GLU A 94 -18.20 0.53 -13.53
CA GLU A 94 -18.57 -0.81 -14.00
C GLU A 94 -17.89 -1.89 -13.16
N TYR A 95 -16.59 -1.77 -12.91
CA TYR A 95 -15.86 -2.75 -12.10
C TYR A 95 -16.30 -2.76 -10.62
N LYS A 96 -16.62 -1.59 -10.06
CA LYS A 96 -17.25 -1.48 -8.74
C LYS A 96 -18.60 -2.21 -8.72
N ALA A 97 -19.43 -2.02 -9.74
CA ALA A 97 -20.74 -2.69 -9.83
C ALA A 97 -20.59 -4.22 -9.97
N ILE A 98 -19.59 -4.71 -10.71
CA ILE A 98 -19.28 -6.14 -10.81
C ILE A 98 -18.89 -6.68 -9.43
N SER A 99 -17.95 -6.05 -8.73
CA SER A 99 -17.53 -6.47 -7.39
C SER A 99 -18.69 -6.44 -6.39
N ALA A 100 -19.54 -5.42 -6.45
CA ALA A 100 -20.74 -5.32 -5.62
C ALA A 100 -21.73 -6.46 -5.83
N LYS A 101 -21.87 -6.97 -7.06
CA LYS A 101 -22.69 -8.15 -7.35
C LYS A 101 -22.04 -9.45 -6.85
N LEU A 102 -20.72 -9.60 -7.08
CA LEU A 102 -20.00 -10.81 -6.72
C LEU A 102 -19.85 -11.00 -5.20
N LYS A 103 -19.84 -9.91 -4.42
CA LYS A 103 -19.73 -10.00 -2.94
C LYS A 103 -20.88 -10.73 -2.28
N ASP A 104 -22.08 -10.70 -2.89
CA ASP A 104 -23.27 -11.37 -2.37
C ASP A 104 -23.84 -12.37 -3.38
N PRO A 105 -23.36 -13.62 -3.36
CA PRO A 105 -23.73 -14.62 -4.33
C PRO A 105 -25.10 -15.28 -4.06
N ARG A 106 -25.80 -14.93 -2.98
CA ARG A 106 -27.03 -15.62 -2.54
C ARG A 106 -28.15 -15.60 -3.59
N THR A 107 -28.22 -14.55 -4.40
CA THR A 107 -29.23 -14.38 -5.46
C THR A 107 -28.62 -14.39 -6.86
N LEU A 108 -27.31 -14.63 -6.99
CA LEU A 108 -26.58 -14.56 -8.25
C LEU A 108 -26.47 -15.95 -8.87
N PRO A 109 -27.04 -16.22 -10.08
CA PRO A 109 -26.87 -17.47 -10.78
C PRO A 109 -25.39 -17.78 -11.08
N ALA A 110 -24.98 -19.05 -10.95
CA ALA A 110 -23.58 -19.45 -11.13
C ALA A 110 -22.99 -19.03 -12.48
N ALA A 111 -23.74 -19.19 -13.58
CA ALA A 111 -23.29 -18.78 -14.90
C ALA A 111 -23.09 -17.26 -15.04
N GLU A 112 -23.92 -16.44 -14.35
CA GLU A 112 -23.75 -15.00 -14.29
C GLU A 112 -22.54 -14.65 -13.44
N ALA A 113 -22.35 -15.30 -12.29
CA ALA A 113 -21.18 -15.10 -11.43
C ALA A 113 -19.86 -15.37 -12.17
N GLU A 114 -19.80 -16.50 -12.91
CA GLU A 114 -18.63 -16.83 -13.73
C GLU A 114 -18.36 -15.80 -14.83
N LYS A 115 -19.44 -15.29 -15.48
CA LYS A 115 -19.31 -14.22 -16.47
C LYS A 115 -18.75 -12.94 -15.84
N LEU A 116 -19.32 -12.50 -14.73
CA LEU A 116 -18.88 -11.30 -14.01
C LEU A 116 -17.44 -11.43 -13.53
N ALA A 117 -17.03 -12.63 -13.06
CA ALA A 117 -15.65 -12.87 -12.65
C ALA A 117 -14.65 -12.79 -13.81
N ARG A 118 -15.05 -13.17 -15.03
CA ARG A 118 -14.21 -13.01 -16.25
C ARG A 118 -14.17 -11.56 -16.75
N ASP A 119 -15.29 -10.86 -16.69
CA ASP A 119 -15.42 -9.48 -17.18
C ASP A 119 -14.85 -8.45 -16.21
N GLY A 120 -14.79 -8.78 -14.93
CA GLY A 120 -14.28 -7.94 -13.86
C GLY A 120 -12.77 -7.80 -13.84
N LYS A 121 -12.28 -7.01 -12.88
CA LYS A 121 -10.87 -6.84 -12.58
C LYS A 121 -10.61 -7.23 -11.13
N VAL A 122 -9.40 -7.71 -10.84
CA VAL A 122 -8.99 -7.92 -9.44
C VAL A 122 -8.75 -6.55 -8.81
N ILE A 123 -9.41 -6.30 -7.69
CA ILE A 123 -9.22 -5.08 -6.91
C ILE A 123 -8.35 -5.43 -5.70
N VAL A 124 -7.24 -4.73 -5.58
CA VAL A 124 -6.27 -4.90 -4.49
C VAL A 124 -6.21 -3.60 -3.70
N LEU A 125 -6.57 -3.64 -2.43
CA LEU A 125 -6.34 -2.53 -1.52
C LEU A 125 -4.99 -2.72 -0.81
N VAL A 126 -4.11 -1.74 -0.91
CA VAL A 126 -2.88 -1.63 -0.12
C VAL A 126 -3.07 -0.48 0.87
N ARG A 127 -3.11 -0.82 2.14
CA ARG A 127 -3.26 0.14 3.23
C ARG A 127 -1.95 0.30 3.98
N CYS A 128 -1.51 1.54 4.20
CA CYS A 128 -0.23 1.87 4.79
C CYS A 128 -0.38 2.62 6.11
N SER A 129 0.56 2.43 7.02
CA SER A 129 0.84 3.26 8.20
C SER A 129 -0.40 3.67 8.99
N LEU A 130 -1.09 2.70 9.57
CA LEU A 130 -2.14 2.94 10.56
C LEU A 130 -1.53 3.43 11.88
N HIS A 131 -0.54 2.72 12.38
CA HIS A 131 0.30 3.20 13.48
C HIS A 131 1.31 4.20 12.91
N ALA A 132 1.33 5.42 13.42
CA ALA A 132 2.13 6.49 12.83
C ALA A 132 3.64 6.28 12.97
N THR A 133 4.06 5.57 14.02
CA THR A 133 5.45 5.16 14.25
C THR A 133 5.96 4.15 13.20
N GLU A 134 5.04 3.46 12.51
CA GLU A 134 5.31 2.51 11.44
C GLU A 134 5.40 3.22 10.09
N ILE A 135 6.38 4.08 9.96
CA ILE A 135 6.48 5.09 8.92
C ILE A 135 6.83 4.56 7.53
N ALA A 136 7.43 3.37 7.44
CA ALA A 136 8.00 2.83 6.20
C ALA A 136 6.98 2.73 5.06
N ALA A 137 5.79 2.20 5.35
CA ALA A 137 4.78 1.96 4.34
C ALA A 137 4.26 3.26 3.71
N SER A 138 4.08 4.34 4.50
CA SER A 138 3.66 5.63 3.95
C SER A 138 4.70 6.23 3.01
N GLN A 139 5.99 6.07 3.33
CA GLN A 139 7.07 6.52 2.48
C GLN A 139 7.13 5.69 1.19
N MET A 140 7.11 4.36 1.30
CA MET A 140 7.14 3.40 0.19
C MET A 140 5.97 3.62 -0.78
N SER A 141 4.79 4.02 -0.28
CA SER A 141 3.59 4.19 -1.10
C SER A 141 3.79 5.13 -2.30
N MET A 142 4.59 6.18 -2.13
CA MET A 142 4.92 7.13 -3.21
C MET A 142 5.76 6.47 -4.30
N GLU A 143 6.76 5.67 -3.93
CA GLU A 143 7.61 4.95 -4.87
C GLU A 143 6.83 3.84 -5.58
N LEU A 144 5.98 3.10 -4.86
CA LEU A 144 5.11 2.09 -5.44
C LEU A 144 4.19 2.68 -6.51
N ALA A 145 3.50 3.78 -6.20
CA ALA A 145 2.63 4.45 -7.17
C ALA A 145 3.40 4.92 -8.40
N TYR A 146 4.56 5.55 -8.21
CA TYR A 146 5.44 5.99 -9.30
C TYR A 146 5.86 4.82 -10.20
N LYS A 147 6.37 3.75 -9.62
CA LYS A 147 6.84 2.57 -10.36
C LYS A 147 5.72 1.89 -11.14
N LEU A 148 4.54 1.75 -10.56
CA LEU A 148 3.38 1.20 -11.26
C LEU A 148 2.98 2.06 -12.46
N VAL A 149 2.94 3.38 -12.29
CA VAL A 149 2.52 4.32 -13.33
C VAL A 149 3.53 4.40 -14.48
N THR A 150 4.82 4.41 -14.17
CA THR A 150 5.91 4.52 -15.16
C THR A 150 6.28 3.19 -15.80
N GLY A 151 6.00 2.07 -15.12
CA GLY A 151 6.46 0.74 -15.54
C GLY A 151 7.92 0.44 -15.12
N ASP A 152 8.53 1.25 -14.24
CA ASP A 152 9.85 1.00 -13.67
C ASP A 152 9.79 -0.09 -12.59
N THR A 153 9.48 -1.30 -13.02
CA THR A 153 9.26 -2.47 -12.17
C THR A 153 10.04 -3.68 -12.71
N PRO A 154 10.40 -4.66 -11.87
CA PRO A 154 11.03 -5.90 -12.33
C PRO A 154 10.04 -6.85 -13.05
N PHE A 155 8.77 -6.47 -13.17
CA PHE A 155 7.70 -7.22 -13.83
C PHE A 155 6.99 -6.33 -14.87
N ASP A 156 6.18 -6.92 -15.74
CA ASP A 156 5.35 -6.19 -16.71
C ASP A 156 4.19 -5.47 -16.00
N ALA A 157 4.45 -4.24 -15.53
CA ALA A 157 3.44 -3.42 -14.87
C ALA A 157 2.24 -3.11 -15.79
N ALA A 158 2.45 -2.99 -17.11
CA ALA A 158 1.36 -2.73 -18.04
C ALA A 158 0.40 -3.94 -18.11
N ALA A 159 0.95 -5.16 -18.13
CA ALA A 159 0.14 -6.38 -18.07
C ALA A 159 -0.64 -6.47 -16.76
N VAL A 160 0.01 -6.20 -15.63
CA VAL A 160 -0.64 -6.21 -14.31
C VAL A 160 -1.76 -5.18 -14.26
N LEU A 161 -1.51 -3.94 -14.67
CA LEU A 161 -2.51 -2.87 -14.60
C LEU A 161 -3.71 -3.07 -15.54
N ARG A 162 -3.56 -3.87 -16.63
CA ARG A 162 -4.72 -4.26 -17.44
C ARG A 162 -5.74 -5.11 -16.68
N ASP A 163 -5.27 -5.93 -15.75
CA ASP A 163 -6.10 -6.92 -15.05
C ASP A 163 -6.35 -6.59 -13.58
N VAL A 164 -5.61 -5.61 -13.03
CA VAL A 164 -5.66 -5.21 -11.62
C VAL A 164 -5.97 -3.73 -11.47
N ILE A 165 -6.82 -3.43 -10.49
CA ILE A 165 -7.05 -2.08 -9.98
C ILE A 165 -6.43 -2.02 -8.58
N PHE A 166 -5.37 -1.22 -8.41
CA PHE A 166 -4.79 -0.95 -7.11
C PHE A 166 -5.48 0.23 -6.45
N LEU A 167 -5.89 0.04 -5.22
CA LEU A 167 -6.35 1.07 -4.31
C LEU A 167 -5.24 1.26 -3.27
N LEU A 168 -4.57 2.39 -3.26
CA LEU A 168 -3.45 2.66 -2.38
C LEU A 168 -3.81 3.78 -1.41
N VAL A 169 -3.95 3.44 -0.13
CA VAL A 169 -4.14 4.39 0.97
C VAL A 169 -2.79 4.66 1.60
N PRO A 170 -2.17 5.82 1.37
CA PRO A 170 -0.78 6.10 1.79
C PRO A 170 -0.61 6.12 3.31
N THR A 171 -1.64 6.51 4.04
CA THR A 171 -1.73 6.35 5.49
C THR A 171 -3.18 6.38 5.93
N SER A 172 -3.55 5.49 6.83
CA SER A 172 -4.86 5.51 7.50
C SER A 172 -4.87 6.43 8.72
N ASN A 173 -3.74 7.02 9.08
CA ASN A 173 -3.57 7.93 10.22
C ASN A 173 -2.79 9.18 9.80
N PRO A 174 -3.41 10.08 9.00
CA PRO A 174 -2.72 11.26 8.48
C PRO A 174 -2.29 12.23 9.58
N ASP A 175 -3.05 12.32 10.66
CA ASP A 175 -2.72 13.20 11.80
C ASP A 175 -1.49 12.67 12.54
N GLY A 176 -1.46 11.38 12.84
CA GLY A 176 -0.33 10.73 13.48
C GLY A 176 0.92 10.75 12.62
N ASN A 177 0.79 10.53 11.30
CA ASN A 177 1.93 10.61 10.37
C ASN A 177 2.58 12.00 10.42
N GLN A 178 1.79 13.06 10.37
CA GLN A 178 2.29 14.43 10.48
C GLN A 178 2.98 14.68 11.82
N MET A 179 2.35 14.25 12.93
CA MET A 179 2.91 14.42 14.28
C MET A 179 4.25 13.69 14.44
N GLU A 180 4.35 12.47 13.95
CA GLU A 180 5.55 11.63 14.06
C GLU A 180 6.71 12.22 13.26
N VAL A 181 6.44 12.66 12.03
CA VAL A 181 7.48 13.27 11.19
C VAL A 181 7.93 14.61 11.74
N ASP A 182 7.02 15.43 12.26
CA ASP A 182 7.36 16.73 12.88
C ASP A 182 8.21 16.52 14.14
N TRP A 183 7.86 15.53 14.97
CA TRP A 183 8.64 15.15 16.15
C TRP A 183 10.04 14.66 15.77
N TYR A 184 10.14 13.78 14.78
CA TYR A 184 11.39 13.25 14.29
C TYR A 184 12.30 14.37 13.75
N LYS A 185 11.78 15.23 12.85
CA LYS A 185 12.52 16.36 12.27
C LYS A 185 13.04 17.31 13.35
N LYS A 186 12.23 17.60 14.38
CA LYS A 186 12.60 18.46 15.50
C LYS A 186 13.74 17.90 16.34
N ASN A 187 13.84 16.58 16.46
CA ASN A 187 14.79 15.90 17.33
C ASN A 187 16.04 15.37 16.63
N LEU A 188 16.18 15.59 15.33
CA LEU A 188 17.37 15.20 14.57
C LEU A 188 18.65 15.75 15.20
N GLY A 189 19.65 14.90 15.39
CA GLY A 189 20.95 15.24 15.98
C GLY A 189 20.91 15.45 17.50
N THR A 190 19.78 15.21 18.16
CA THR A 190 19.64 15.23 19.62
C THR A 190 19.63 13.81 20.20
N LYS A 191 19.68 13.71 21.52
CA LYS A 191 19.53 12.40 22.23
C LYS A 191 18.13 11.77 22.07
N PHE A 192 17.17 12.49 21.51
CA PHE A 192 15.81 12.03 21.26
C PHE A 192 15.57 11.62 19.78
N GLU A 193 16.62 11.66 18.95
CA GLU A 193 16.52 11.23 17.55
C GLU A 193 16.06 9.76 17.48
N GLY A 194 14.98 9.51 16.73
CA GLY A 194 14.41 8.17 16.56
C GLY A 194 13.69 7.60 17.79
N GLY A 195 13.54 8.41 18.83
CA GLY A 195 12.80 8.02 20.03
C GLY A 195 11.32 8.40 19.95
N ASP A 196 10.52 7.74 20.80
CA ASP A 196 9.07 7.89 20.85
C ASP A 196 8.62 9.32 21.20
N MET A 197 7.47 9.70 20.67
CA MET A 197 6.77 10.90 21.12
C MET A 197 6.31 10.75 22.58
N PRO A 198 6.28 11.82 23.40
CA PRO A 198 5.78 11.76 24.76
C PRO A 198 4.26 11.76 24.88
N TRP A 199 3.54 11.52 23.78
CA TRP A 199 2.09 11.41 23.68
C TRP A 199 1.71 10.35 22.63
N LEU A 200 0.42 9.98 22.58
CA LEU A 200 -0.06 9.00 21.62
C LEU A 200 0.12 9.47 20.18
N TYR A 201 0.34 8.54 19.28
CA TYR A 201 0.53 8.76 17.83
C TYR A 201 -0.78 9.07 17.07
N HIS A 202 -1.85 9.35 17.78
CA HIS A 202 -3.14 9.78 17.23
C HIS A 202 -3.97 10.52 18.29
N HIS A 203 -4.98 11.25 17.82
CA HIS A 203 -5.92 12.00 18.67
C HIS A 203 -7.29 11.31 18.83
N TYR A 204 -7.47 10.07 18.36
CA TYR A 204 -8.77 9.44 18.17
C TYR A 204 -9.29 8.75 19.43
N ALA A 205 -8.44 8.00 20.08
CA ALA A 205 -8.76 7.23 21.28
C ALA A 205 -7.54 7.07 22.19
N GLY A 206 -7.76 6.69 23.43
CA GLY A 206 -6.70 6.40 24.39
C GLY A 206 -6.16 4.96 24.32
N HIS A 207 -6.31 4.30 23.18
CA HIS A 207 -5.89 2.92 22.92
C HIS A 207 -5.43 2.77 21.47
N ASP A 208 -4.85 1.60 21.13
CA ASP A 208 -4.44 1.23 19.78
C ASP A 208 -5.58 1.39 18.77
N ASN A 209 -5.36 2.18 17.71
CA ASN A 209 -6.35 2.46 16.69
C ASN A 209 -6.60 1.24 15.75
N ASN A 210 -5.75 0.21 15.79
CA ASN A 210 -6.02 -1.08 15.12
C ASN A 210 -6.88 -2.02 15.98
N ARG A 211 -7.78 -1.47 16.81
CA ARG A 211 -8.75 -2.21 17.65
C ARG A 211 -10.18 -1.75 17.43
N ASP A 212 -10.43 -0.98 16.38
CA ASP A 212 -11.73 -0.34 16.10
C ASP A 212 -12.47 -0.91 14.89
N TRP A 213 -11.87 -1.86 14.15
CA TRP A 213 -12.36 -2.25 12.83
C TRP A 213 -13.72 -2.97 12.85
N PHE A 214 -14.07 -3.66 13.93
CA PHE A 214 -15.38 -4.27 14.10
C PHE A 214 -16.42 -3.28 14.66
N MET A 215 -16.00 -2.21 15.33
CA MET A 215 -16.87 -1.22 15.94
C MET A 215 -17.11 0.00 15.05
N SER A 216 -16.11 0.42 14.27
CA SER A 216 -16.14 1.59 13.38
C SER A 216 -16.51 2.89 14.10
N ASN A 217 -15.96 3.12 15.30
CA ASN A 217 -16.20 4.34 16.08
C ASN A 217 -15.38 5.53 15.56
N LEU A 218 -14.16 5.26 15.07
CA LEU A 218 -13.26 6.29 14.59
C LEU A 218 -13.63 6.74 13.17
N SER A 219 -13.48 8.02 12.87
CA SER A 219 -13.74 8.57 11.53
C SER A 219 -12.82 7.96 10.48
N GLU A 220 -11.58 7.70 10.86
CA GLU A 220 -10.55 7.09 10.02
C GLU A 220 -10.89 5.65 9.68
N THR A 221 -11.34 4.86 10.67
CA THR A 221 -11.82 3.49 10.46
C THR A 221 -13.03 3.47 9.54
N ARG A 222 -14.03 4.35 9.80
CA ARG A 222 -15.22 4.45 8.92
C ARG A 222 -14.87 4.78 7.49
N ALA A 223 -13.91 5.68 7.28
CA ALA A 223 -13.47 6.05 5.93
C ALA A 223 -12.90 4.85 5.15
N VAL A 224 -12.05 4.04 5.78
CA VAL A 224 -11.48 2.85 5.14
C VAL A 224 -12.51 1.72 5.02
N ASN A 225 -13.38 1.51 6.03
CA ASN A 225 -14.45 0.51 5.96
C ASN A 225 -15.46 0.84 4.85
N GLN A 226 -15.71 2.14 4.59
CA GLN A 226 -16.53 2.55 3.45
C GLN A 226 -15.93 2.05 2.12
N VAL A 227 -14.62 2.19 1.93
CA VAL A 227 -13.91 1.67 0.76
C VAL A 227 -14.00 0.14 0.69
N LEU A 228 -13.68 -0.55 1.80
CA LEU A 228 -13.59 -2.02 1.84
C LEU A 228 -14.95 -2.69 1.62
N TYR A 229 -15.99 -2.21 2.29
CA TYR A 229 -17.23 -2.97 2.47
C TYR A 229 -18.45 -2.34 1.79
N HIS A 230 -18.32 -1.13 1.21
CA HIS A 230 -19.44 -0.42 0.59
C HIS A 230 -19.15 0.06 -0.84
N ASP A 231 -17.94 0.55 -1.13
CA ASP A 231 -17.67 1.20 -2.41
C ASP A 231 -16.96 0.30 -3.42
N TRP A 232 -15.95 -0.50 -2.96
CA TRP A 232 -15.05 -1.20 -3.88
C TRP A 232 -15.05 -2.72 -3.75
N PHE A 233 -15.26 -3.27 -2.57
CA PHE A 233 -15.27 -4.72 -2.31
C PHE A 233 -14.04 -5.44 -2.88
N PRO A 234 -12.81 -5.06 -2.46
CA PRO A 234 -11.59 -5.64 -3.01
C PRO A 234 -11.52 -7.15 -2.73
N GLN A 235 -10.87 -7.90 -3.61
CA GLN A 235 -10.62 -9.32 -3.40
C GLN A 235 -9.41 -9.56 -2.51
N ILE A 236 -8.45 -8.61 -2.51
CA ILE A 236 -7.23 -8.68 -1.72
C ILE A 236 -7.08 -7.37 -0.94
N HIS A 237 -6.75 -7.49 0.35
CA HIS A 237 -6.38 -6.36 1.20
C HIS A 237 -5.03 -6.65 1.84
N LEU A 238 -4.03 -5.84 1.54
CA LEU A 238 -2.72 -5.86 2.19
C LEU A 238 -2.64 -4.75 3.21
N ASP A 239 -2.52 -5.13 4.47
CA ASP A 239 -2.32 -4.24 5.61
C ASP A 239 -0.83 -4.21 5.98
N GLN A 240 -0.19 -3.05 5.84
CA GLN A 240 1.25 -2.92 6.03
C GLN A 240 1.58 -2.24 7.35
N HIS A 241 2.26 -2.99 8.19
CA HIS A 241 2.71 -2.61 9.53
C HIS A 241 4.23 -2.72 9.70
N GLN A 242 4.71 -2.36 10.88
CA GLN A 242 6.08 -2.57 11.30
C GLN A 242 6.13 -3.17 12.72
N MET A 243 6.95 -4.19 12.88
CA MET A 243 7.24 -4.85 14.16
C MET A 243 8.56 -4.36 14.76
N GLY A 244 8.92 -4.87 15.94
CA GLY A 244 10.21 -4.59 16.58
C GLY A 244 11.42 -4.92 15.71
N SER A 245 12.56 -4.31 16.03
CA SER A 245 13.80 -4.38 15.22
C SER A 245 14.71 -5.55 15.53
N ASP A 246 14.50 -6.29 16.62
CA ASP A 246 15.44 -7.28 17.17
C ASP A 246 15.29 -8.71 16.63
N GLY A 247 14.27 -8.99 15.79
CA GLY A 247 13.94 -10.34 15.34
C GLY A 247 14.02 -10.53 13.81
N ALA A 248 12.93 -11.04 13.26
CA ALA A 248 12.75 -11.15 11.81
C ALA A 248 12.76 -9.77 11.14
N ARG A 249 13.06 -9.76 9.83
CA ARG A 249 13.03 -8.52 9.04
C ARG A 249 11.66 -8.23 8.45
N LEU A 250 10.91 -9.30 8.13
CA LEU A 250 9.56 -9.18 7.60
C LEU A 250 8.73 -10.40 8.00
N PHE A 251 7.54 -10.17 8.56
CA PHE A 251 6.49 -11.16 8.67
C PHE A 251 5.54 -11.06 7.48
N ILE A 252 5.15 -12.23 6.99
CA ILE A 252 4.11 -12.43 5.98
C ILE A 252 3.25 -13.63 6.36
N PRO A 253 2.01 -13.78 5.84
CA PRO A 253 1.26 -15.02 6.02
C PRO A 253 2.02 -16.25 5.47
N PRO A 254 1.73 -17.45 5.96
CA PRO A 254 0.62 -17.86 6.84
C PRO A 254 0.71 -17.36 8.27
N PHE A 255 -0.46 -17.16 8.88
CA PHE A 255 -0.60 -16.84 10.30
C PHE A 255 -0.41 -18.06 11.20
N MET A 256 -0.18 -17.83 12.51
CA MET A 256 -0.25 -18.89 13.52
C MET A 256 -1.69 -19.30 13.83
N ASN A 257 -1.85 -20.51 14.37
CA ASN A 257 -3.08 -20.92 15.03
C ASN A 257 -3.32 -20.16 16.36
N PRO A 258 -4.57 -20.05 16.82
CA PRO A 258 -5.79 -20.54 16.17
C PRO A 258 -6.30 -19.59 15.08
N PRO A 259 -7.08 -20.08 14.09
CA PRO A 259 -7.79 -19.24 13.14
C PRO A 259 -9.13 -18.76 13.69
N VAL A 260 -9.67 -17.66 13.16
CA VAL A 260 -11.06 -17.25 13.37
C VAL A 260 -11.99 -18.34 12.80
N PRO A 261 -12.92 -18.91 13.62
CA PRO A 261 -13.62 -20.14 13.23
C PRO A 261 -14.65 -19.97 12.10
N ASN A 262 -15.19 -18.78 11.91
CA ASN A 262 -16.27 -18.54 10.95
C ASN A 262 -15.79 -18.02 9.58
N VAL A 263 -14.49 -18.04 9.33
CA VAL A 263 -13.90 -17.68 8.04
C VAL A 263 -14.03 -18.82 7.06
N GLN A 264 -14.44 -18.51 5.84
CA GLN A 264 -14.58 -19.48 4.76
C GLN A 264 -13.21 -20.12 4.44
N PRO A 265 -13.08 -21.47 4.38
CA PRO A 265 -11.78 -22.12 4.24
C PRO A 265 -10.94 -21.69 3.03
N LEU A 266 -11.57 -21.28 1.91
CA LEU A 266 -10.85 -20.80 0.73
C LEU A 266 -10.16 -19.45 0.96
N VAL A 267 -10.68 -18.62 1.87
CA VAL A 267 -9.99 -17.37 2.28
C VAL A 267 -8.63 -17.71 2.89
N TRP A 268 -8.58 -18.65 3.84
CA TRP A 268 -7.31 -19.12 4.42
C TRP A 268 -6.37 -19.72 3.38
N ARG A 269 -6.90 -20.48 2.40
CA ARG A 269 -6.07 -21.05 1.32
C ARG A 269 -5.49 -19.95 0.44
N GLY A 270 -6.30 -18.94 0.09
CA GLY A 270 -5.86 -17.79 -0.70
C GLY A 270 -4.81 -16.95 0.03
N VAL A 271 -5.02 -16.64 1.31
CA VAL A 271 -4.06 -15.92 2.16
C VAL A 271 -2.72 -16.67 2.23
N ASN A 272 -2.77 -17.98 2.48
CA ASN A 272 -1.55 -18.81 2.56
C ASN A 272 -0.82 -18.89 1.21
N LEU A 273 -1.56 -18.99 0.10
CA LEU A 273 -0.98 -19.04 -1.25
C LEU A 273 -0.25 -17.71 -1.57
N LEU A 274 -0.90 -16.58 -1.30
CA LEU A 274 -0.30 -15.27 -1.53
C LEU A 274 0.91 -15.05 -0.63
N GLY A 275 0.81 -15.39 0.66
CA GLY A 275 1.93 -15.29 1.59
C GLY A 275 3.13 -16.15 1.18
N ALA A 276 2.90 -17.40 0.78
CA ALA A 276 3.96 -18.29 0.29
C ALA A 276 4.63 -17.73 -0.98
N ASN A 277 3.85 -17.11 -1.88
CA ASN A 277 4.38 -16.48 -3.09
C ASN A 277 5.24 -15.26 -2.74
N LEU A 278 4.78 -14.39 -1.84
CA LEU A 278 5.57 -13.26 -1.33
C LEU A 278 6.91 -13.73 -0.76
N GLY A 279 6.89 -14.77 0.11
CA GLY A 279 8.11 -15.33 0.69
C GLY A 279 9.07 -15.91 -0.35
N TYR A 280 8.53 -16.63 -1.34
CA TYR A 280 9.32 -17.18 -2.43
C TYR A 280 10.01 -16.07 -3.24
N ASP A 281 9.28 -15.03 -3.65
CA ASP A 281 9.84 -13.95 -4.46
C ASP A 281 10.87 -13.12 -3.69
N LEU A 282 10.63 -12.84 -2.43
CA LEU A 282 11.60 -12.14 -1.57
C LEU A 282 12.90 -12.92 -1.45
N GLN A 283 12.82 -14.21 -1.11
CA GLN A 283 14.01 -15.05 -0.95
C GLN A 283 14.74 -15.30 -2.27
N LYS A 284 14.01 -15.47 -3.39
CA LYS A 284 14.59 -15.57 -4.73
C LYS A 284 15.42 -14.33 -5.09
N ASN A 285 15.01 -13.15 -4.59
CA ASN A 285 15.70 -11.89 -4.79
C ASN A 285 16.76 -11.60 -3.70
N GLY A 286 17.07 -12.58 -2.83
CA GLY A 286 18.16 -12.50 -1.85
C GLY A 286 17.80 -11.84 -0.52
N PHE A 287 16.53 -11.49 -0.29
CA PHE A 287 16.09 -10.97 1.00
C PHE A 287 16.11 -12.05 2.08
N LYS A 288 16.63 -11.68 3.25
CA LYS A 288 16.75 -12.57 4.43
C LYS A 288 15.85 -12.09 5.56
N GLY A 289 15.61 -13.00 6.52
CA GLY A 289 14.84 -12.64 7.70
C GLY A 289 13.32 -12.62 7.48
N VAL A 290 12.83 -13.24 6.39
CA VAL A 290 11.39 -13.38 6.13
C VAL A 290 10.84 -14.53 6.96
N VAL A 291 9.79 -14.26 7.75
CA VAL A 291 9.16 -15.25 8.66
C VAL A 291 7.66 -15.36 8.37
N HIS A 292 7.13 -16.56 8.55
CA HIS A 292 5.69 -16.83 8.56
C HIS A 292 5.34 -17.78 9.71
N GLY A 293 4.04 -17.94 10.02
CA GLY A 293 3.60 -18.90 11.04
C GLY A 293 4.11 -18.62 12.45
N ARG A 294 4.49 -17.38 12.76
CA ARG A 294 5.01 -16.94 14.06
C ARG A 294 4.48 -15.56 14.40
N SER A 295 4.39 -15.25 15.70
CA SER A 295 4.05 -13.94 16.27
C SER A 295 2.61 -13.49 16.05
N PHE A 296 2.07 -13.64 14.85
CA PHE A 296 0.73 -13.16 14.49
C PHE A 296 -0.20 -14.33 14.26
N THR A 297 -1.33 -14.35 14.99
CA THR A 297 -2.33 -15.43 14.93
C THR A 297 -3.43 -15.08 13.96
N GLY A 298 -4.08 -16.09 13.39
CA GLY A 298 -5.33 -15.91 12.64
C GLY A 298 -6.57 -15.71 13.53
N TRP A 299 -6.37 -15.29 14.77
CA TRP A 299 -7.43 -15.15 15.77
C TRP A 299 -7.42 -13.75 16.38
N TYR A 300 -8.08 -12.83 15.80
CA TYR A 300 -8.48 -11.56 16.38
C TYR A 300 -9.54 -10.91 15.48
N ILE A 301 -10.44 -10.12 16.03
CA ILE A 301 -11.51 -9.46 15.25
C ILE A 301 -11.42 -7.94 15.28
N GLY A 302 -10.42 -7.40 15.95
CA GLY A 302 -10.26 -5.96 16.14
C GLY A 302 -9.39 -5.30 15.10
N ALA A 303 -8.51 -6.06 14.43
CA ALA A 303 -7.61 -5.55 13.42
C ALA A 303 -8.25 -5.51 12.02
N CYS A 304 -7.65 -4.73 11.12
CA CYS A 304 -8.21 -4.46 9.81
C CYS A 304 -8.17 -5.68 8.87
N ASP A 305 -7.05 -6.39 8.84
CA ASP A 305 -6.90 -7.59 8.04
C ASP A 305 -7.85 -8.71 8.50
N ASP A 306 -8.06 -8.86 9.80
CA ASP A 306 -8.96 -9.85 10.40
C ASP A 306 -10.42 -9.65 9.98
N THR A 307 -10.91 -8.40 10.01
CA THR A 307 -12.29 -8.11 9.60
C THR A 307 -12.49 -8.38 8.10
N SER A 308 -11.45 -8.26 7.29
CA SER A 308 -11.48 -8.59 5.87
C SER A 308 -11.83 -10.06 5.63
N TRP A 309 -11.29 -11.00 6.42
CA TRP A 309 -11.58 -12.43 6.27
C TRP A 309 -13.06 -12.77 6.44
N LEU A 310 -13.74 -12.07 7.36
CA LEU A 310 -15.17 -12.24 7.62
C LEU A 310 -16.05 -11.69 6.48
N HIS A 311 -15.47 -10.93 5.56
CA HIS A 311 -16.11 -10.40 4.36
C HIS A 311 -15.64 -11.10 3.06
N ASN A 312 -15.02 -12.30 3.16
CA ASN A 312 -14.47 -13.06 2.06
C ASN A 312 -13.38 -12.31 1.26
N ILE A 313 -12.68 -11.37 1.89
CA ILE A 313 -11.52 -10.67 1.34
C ILE A 313 -10.27 -11.40 1.82
N LEU A 314 -9.30 -11.61 0.95
CA LEU A 314 -7.99 -12.15 1.30
C LEU A 314 -7.18 -11.08 2.05
N GLY A 315 -7.39 -10.97 3.36
CA GLY A 315 -6.67 -10.06 4.24
C GLY A 315 -5.25 -10.57 4.52
N LEU A 316 -4.25 -9.77 4.19
CA LEU A 316 -2.84 -10.06 4.40
C LEU A 316 -2.27 -9.01 5.35
N LEU A 317 -1.59 -9.47 6.39
CA LEU A 317 -0.74 -8.62 7.23
C LEU A 317 0.70 -8.76 6.75
N SER A 318 1.41 -7.64 6.63
CA SER A 318 2.87 -7.64 6.55
C SER A 318 3.44 -6.76 7.65
N GLU A 319 4.49 -7.27 8.34
CA GLU A 319 5.15 -6.57 9.45
C GLU A 319 6.63 -6.45 9.17
N MET A 320 7.08 -5.26 8.76
CA MET A 320 8.48 -4.98 8.50
C MET A 320 9.21 -4.66 9.81
N ALA A 321 10.45 -5.08 9.97
CA ALA A 321 11.25 -4.67 11.11
C ALA A 321 11.45 -3.15 11.11
N SER A 322 11.20 -2.51 12.25
CA SER A 322 11.38 -1.07 12.43
C SER A 322 12.86 -0.68 12.46
N VAL A 323 13.09 0.60 12.21
CA VAL A 323 14.33 1.33 12.52
C VAL A 323 14.00 2.47 13.49
N GLY A 324 14.95 3.31 13.84
CA GLY A 324 14.66 4.55 14.59
C GLY A 324 13.94 5.59 13.72
N LEU A 325 12.71 5.28 13.27
CA LEU A 325 11.96 6.02 12.24
C LEU A 325 12.72 6.04 10.89
N ALA A 326 13.63 6.99 10.67
CA ALA A 326 14.55 6.99 9.54
C ALA A 326 16.03 7.03 9.98
N THR A 327 16.30 6.83 11.27
CA THR A 327 17.65 6.70 11.80
C THR A 327 18.08 5.24 11.72
N PRO A 328 19.16 4.92 10.99
CA PRO A 328 19.65 3.56 10.86
C PRO A 328 20.00 2.92 12.21
N LEU A 329 19.77 1.63 12.33
CA LEU A 329 20.20 0.81 13.46
C LEU A 329 21.30 -0.14 13.03
N PHE A 330 22.28 -0.38 13.89
CA PHE A 330 23.20 -1.49 13.78
C PHE A 330 22.86 -2.51 14.87
N ILE A 331 22.60 -3.74 14.45
CA ILE A 331 22.20 -4.82 15.36
C ILE A 331 23.30 -5.89 15.31
N GLU A 332 23.99 -6.05 16.45
CA GLU A 332 25.02 -7.08 16.57
C GLU A 332 24.40 -8.47 16.45
N PRO A 333 25.05 -9.45 15.82
CA PRO A 333 24.54 -10.82 15.75
C PRO A 333 24.18 -11.42 17.12
N THR A 334 24.85 -10.98 18.18
CA THR A 334 24.61 -11.42 19.57
C THR A 334 23.39 -10.80 20.22
N GLU A 335 22.85 -9.71 19.66
CA GLU A 335 21.63 -9.05 20.11
C GLU A 335 20.38 -9.70 19.52
N ILE A 336 20.53 -10.49 18.44
CA ILE A 336 19.40 -11.19 17.82
C ILE A 336 18.98 -12.35 18.73
N PRO A 337 17.69 -12.41 19.15
CA PRO A 337 17.20 -13.50 19.97
C PRO A 337 17.46 -14.87 19.31
N THR A 338 17.88 -15.86 20.09
CA THR A 338 18.23 -17.20 19.59
C THR A 338 17.12 -17.87 18.78
N SER A 339 15.86 -17.52 19.05
CA SER A 339 14.69 -17.96 18.29
C SER A 339 14.68 -17.47 16.84
N TYR A 340 15.46 -16.44 16.51
CA TYR A 340 15.60 -15.86 15.16
C TYR A 340 16.98 -16.08 14.53
N THR A 341 17.85 -16.87 15.15
CA THR A 341 19.17 -17.22 14.58
C THR A 341 19.19 -18.60 13.94
N GLN A 342 18.18 -19.43 14.20
CA GLN A 342 18.10 -20.82 13.74
C GLN A 342 17.19 -20.94 12.53
N LYS A 343 17.64 -21.70 11.52
CA LYS A 343 16.81 -22.06 10.37
C LYS A 343 15.67 -22.98 10.80
N ARG A 344 14.46 -22.66 10.33
CA ARG A 344 13.24 -23.43 10.55
C ARG A 344 12.40 -23.39 9.26
N ILE A 345 11.39 -24.26 9.16
CA ILE A 345 10.49 -24.24 7.99
C ILE A 345 9.80 -22.88 7.85
N GLU A 346 9.36 -22.31 8.96
CA GLU A 346 8.71 -21.01 9.01
C GLU A 346 9.69 -19.82 8.93
N PHE A 347 11.00 -20.07 9.01
CA PHE A 347 12.07 -19.07 8.97
C PHE A 347 13.34 -19.66 8.32
N PRO A 348 13.33 -19.92 7.01
CA PRO A 348 14.36 -20.72 6.34
C PRO A 348 15.69 -20.00 6.13
N ASP A 349 15.71 -18.66 6.11
CA ASP A 349 16.92 -17.87 5.92
C ASP A 349 17.01 -16.70 6.92
N PRO A 350 17.51 -16.96 8.14
CA PRO A 350 17.69 -15.94 9.17
C PRO A 350 18.56 -14.76 8.71
N TRP A 351 18.19 -13.55 9.13
CA TRP A 351 19.04 -12.38 8.92
C TRP A 351 20.25 -12.41 9.88
N PRO A 352 21.48 -12.15 9.39
CA PRO A 352 22.68 -12.37 10.19
C PRO A 352 23.05 -11.22 11.14
N GLY A 353 22.28 -10.14 11.20
CA GLY A 353 22.67 -8.90 11.85
C GLY A 353 23.37 -7.91 10.92
N GLY A 354 23.68 -6.74 11.44
CA GLY A 354 24.31 -5.65 10.70
C GLY A 354 23.50 -4.37 10.66
N TRP A 355 23.77 -3.52 9.70
CA TRP A 355 22.98 -2.31 9.47
C TRP A 355 21.57 -2.67 9.00
N TRP A 356 20.59 -1.96 9.55
CA TRP A 356 19.21 -1.98 9.13
C TRP A 356 18.71 -0.55 8.94
N ARG A 357 18.18 -0.24 7.78
CA ARG A 357 17.79 1.11 7.35
C ARG A 357 16.35 1.10 6.87
N LEU A 358 15.72 2.26 6.85
CA LEU A 358 14.34 2.40 6.37
C LEU A 358 14.14 1.90 4.93
N ARG A 359 15.17 1.89 4.11
CA ARG A 359 15.11 1.46 2.69
C ARG A 359 15.45 -0.02 2.46
N ASP A 360 15.96 -0.73 3.49
CA ASP A 360 16.36 -2.14 3.37
C ASP A 360 15.15 -3.05 3.46
#